data_4c5ab08dcf7a222f0e5ae2ea11e54ed7
#
_entry.id   4c5ab08dcf7a222f0e5ae2ea11e54ed7
#
_cell.length_a   1.000
_cell.length_b   1.000
_cell.length_c   1.000
_cell.angle_alpha   90.00
_cell.angle_beta   90.00
_cell.angle_gamma   90.00
#
_symmetry.space_group_name_H-M   'P 1'
#
loop_
_entity.id
_entity.type
_entity.pdbx_description
1 polymer ?
#
loop_
_entity_poly.entity_id
_entity_poly.type
_entity_poly.pdbx_seq_one_letter_code
_entity_poly.pdbx_strand_id
1 'polypeptide(L)'
;MFATGVSFPGSESLDIDPLRTQFAAGNIAMYISISHAEPGVYASQFPTDANWNCAQLPTVNGKVEGKQQLWFGGSNLGINPATEHPDEAWEVMKFLHSDEVMGPYHTAGLGTVMIPSAVESAEAPESIEKMPNLAINADDQNWPPLPAGVVVEGKDYYTTCVECIFGVTDIDSAIEDLNTRYNAAYDKLVDGGAERIVYPNFDPLKQDTA
;
A
#
# COMPACT_ATOMS: atom_id res chain seq x y z
N MET A 1 -7.89 -0.93 20.24
CA MET A 1 -8.46 -2.02 19.43
C MET A 1 -8.04 -3.39 19.98
N PHE A 2 -6.75 -3.74 20.01
CA PHE A 2 -6.29 -5.03 20.60
C PHE A 2 -6.68 -5.22 22.06
N ALA A 3 -6.46 -4.21 22.90
CA ALA A 3 -6.80 -4.25 24.33
C ALA A 3 -8.31 -4.40 24.63
N THR A 4 -9.19 -4.11 23.65
CA THR A 4 -10.65 -4.24 23.83
C THR A 4 -11.19 -5.60 23.40
N GLY A 5 -10.35 -6.47 22.83
CA GLY A 5 -10.73 -7.80 22.38
C GLY A 5 -11.58 -7.84 21.11
N VAL A 6 -11.69 -6.72 20.37
CA VAL A 6 -12.42 -6.68 19.08
C VAL A 6 -11.55 -7.12 17.90
N SER A 7 -10.24 -7.21 18.07
CA SER A 7 -9.34 -7.73 17.04
C SER A 7 -9.44 -9.24 16.97
N PHE A 8 -9.38 -9.78 15.77
CA PHE A 8 -9.34 -11.22 15.56
C PHE A 8 -8.13 -11.82 16.29
N PRO A 9 -8.27 -12.90 17.07
CA PRO A 9 -7.17 -13.50 17.81
C PRO A 9 -6.02 -13.91 16.88
N GLY A 10 -4.81 -13.44 17.17
CA GLY A 10 -3.63 -13.69 16.36
C GLY A 10 -3.47 -12.76 15.16
N SER A 11 -4.35 -11.75 15.00
CA SER A 11 -4.31 -10.81 13.86
C SER A 11 -3.03 -10.00 13.78
N GLU A 12 -2.32 -9.85 14.89
CA GLU A 12 -1.03 -9.18 14.99
C GLU A 12 0.11 -9.90 14.26
N SER A 13 -0.08 -11.17 13.94
CA SER A 13 0.89 -12.03 13.23
C SER A 13 0.31 -12.67 11.96
N LEU A 14 -0.92 -12.32 11.59
CA LEU A 14 -1.53 -12.79 10.36
C LEU A 14 -0.90 -12.12 9.13
N ASP A 15 -0.42 -12.95 8.23
CA ASP A 15 -0.06 -12.53 6.89
C ASP A 15 -1.32 -12.29 6.04
N ILE A 16 -1.16 -11.66 4.88
CA ILE A 16 -2.29 -11.21 4.05
C ILE A 16 -3.18 -12.37 3.56
N ASP A 17 -2.61 -13.49 3.13
CA ASP A 17 -3.40 -14.61 2.60
C ASP A 17 -4.16 -15.39 3.68
N PRO A 18 -3.58 -15.70 4.85
CA PRO A 18 -4.35 -16.16 6.00
C PRO A 18 -5.46 -15.20 6.43
N LEU A 19 -5.21 -13.89 6.38
CA LEU A 19 -6.22 -12.88 6.69
C LEU A 19 -7.38 -12.90 5.68
N ARG A 20 -7.07 -12.97 4.38
CA ARG A 20 -8.07 -13.11 3.31
C ARG A 20 -8.92 -14.37 3.49
N THR A 21 -8.28 -15.47 3.85
CA THR A 21 -9.00 -16.74 4.16
C THR A 21 -9.99 -16.55 5.29
N GLN A 22 -9.60 -15.88 6.38
CA GLN A 22 -10.49 -15.64 7.52
C GLN A 22 -11.63 -14.68 7.17
N PHE A 23 -11.36 -13.66 6.36
CA PHE A 23 -12.40 -12.76 5.87
C PHE A 23 -13.38 -13.48 4.94
N ALA A 24 -12.90 -14.26 3.98
CA ALA A 24 -13.74 -15.05 3.07
C ALA A 24 -14.63 -16.04 3.81
N ALA A 25 -14.13 -16.60 4.92
CA ALA A 25 -14.89 -17.50 5.81
C ALA A 25 -15.88 -16.78 6.73
N GLY A 26 -15.90 -15.44 6.73
CA GLY A 26 -16.80 -14.65 7.59
C GLY A 26 -16.33 -14.50 9.05
N ASN A 27 -15.11 -14.91 9.37
CA ASN A 27 -14.55 -14.83 10.72
C ASN A 27 -14.02 -13.42 11.05
N ILE A 28 -13.71 -12.62 10.04
CA ILE A 28 -13.26 -11.23 10.15
C ILE A 28 -14.27 -10.36 9.40
N ALA A 29 -14.85 -9.38 10.09
CA ALA A 29 -15.84 -8.48 9.51
C ALA A 29 -15.22 -7.32 8.72
N MET A 30 -14.04 -6.86 9.12
CA MET A 30 -13.33 -5.74 8.49
C MET A 30 -11.82 -5.93 8.66
N TYR A 31 -11.08 -5.51 7.65
CA TYR A 31 -9.62 -5.37 7.77
C TYR A 31 -9.14 -4.17 6.96
N ILE A 32 -7.97 -3.68 7.29
CA ILE A 32 -7.32 -2.58 6.59
C ILE A 32 -6.42 -3.18 5.51
N SER A 33 -6.67 -2.80 4.28
CA SER A 33 -5.85 -3.19 3.13
C SER A 33 -5.63 -1.98 2.23
N ILE A 34 -4.53 -2.01 1.51
CA ILE A 34 -4.16 -1.01 0.51
C ILE A 34 -4.21 -1.57 -0.91
N SER A 35 -4.65 -2.81 -1.06
CA SER A 35 -4.59 -3.50 -2.35
C SER A 35 -5.83 -3.24 -3.19
N HIS A 36 -5.62 -2.65 -4.36
CA HIS A 36 -6.64 -2.53 -5.41
C HIS A 36 -6.92 -3.86 -6.13
N ALA A 37 -6.17 -4.90 -5.81
CA ALA A 37 -6.34 -6.24 -6.36
C ALA A 37 -7.38 -7.08 -5.58
N GLU A 38 -7.84 -6.64 -4.41
CA GLU A 38 -8.74 -7.42 -3.56
C GLU A 38 -9.98 -7.95 -4.28
N PRO A 39 -10.64 -7.18 -5.16
CA PRO A 39 -11.79 -7.71 -5.91
C PRO A 39 -11.45 -8.92 -6.76
N GLY A 40 -10.38 -8.86 -7.54
CA GLY A 40 -9.91 -9.98 -8.36
C GLY A 40 -9.40 -11.16 -7.53
N VAL A 41 -8.76 -10.87 -6.41
CA VAL A 41 -8.27 -11.88 -5.47
C VAL A 41 -9.42 -12.66 -4.85
N TYR A 42 -10.48 -11.99 -4.39
CA TYR A 42 -11.67 -12.66 -3.86
C TYR A 42 -12.50 -13.34 -4.95
N ALA A 43 -12.47 -12.85 -6.17
CA ALA A 43 -13.15 -13.53 -7.28
C ALA A 43 -12.44 -14.84 -7.70
N SER A 44 -11.12 -14.91 -7.57
CA SER A 44 -10.33 -16.01 -8.15
C SER A 44 -9.64 -16.93 -7.15
N GLN A 45 -9.12 -16.37 -6.04
CA GLN A 45 -8.25 -17.12 -5.12
C GLN A 45 -8.92 -17.41 -3.77
N PHE A 46 -9.75 -16.48 -3.28
CA PHE A 46 -10.44 -16.61 -1.98
C PHE A 46 -11.93 -16.36 -2.17
N PRO A 47 -12.65 -17.20 -2.94
CA PRO A 47 -14.05 -16.96 -3.26
C PRO A 47 -14.90 -16.88 -1.98
N THR A 48 -15.85 -15.93 -1.96
CA THR A 48 -16.73 -15.71 -0.83
C THR A 48 -18.12 -15.32 -1.31
N ASP A 49 -19.15 -15.81 -0.61
CA ASP A 49 -20.55 -15.41 -0.81
C ASP A 49 -20.91 -14.15 0.00
N ALA A 50 -19.98 -13.59 0.75
CA ALA A 50 -20.21 -12.39 1.52
C ALA A 50 -20.46 -11.20 0.60
N ASN A 51 -21.47 -10.41 0.94
CA ASN A 51 -21.67 -9.10 0.31
C ASN A 51 -20.77 -8.08 1.00
N TRP A 52 -19.61 -7.81 0.41
CA TRP A 52 -18.58 -6.94 0.95
C TRP A 52 -18.30 -5.75 0.04
N ASN A 53 -17.75 -4.70 0.60
CA ASN A 53 -17.35 -3.49 -0.12
C ASN A 53 -16.15 -2.85 0.59
N CYS A 54 -15.53 -1.87 -0.07
CA CYS A 54 -14.47 -1.06 0.48
C CYS A 54 -15.00 0.29 0.93
N ALA A 55 -14.39 0.84 1.96
CA ALA A 55 -14.62 2.19 2.44
C ALA A 55 -13.30 2.87 2.74
N GLN A 56 -13.26 4.18 2.60
CA GLN A 56 -12.11 4.97 3.08
C GLN A 56 -11.97 4.83 4.60
N LEU A 57 -10.74 4.88 5.07
CA LEU A 57 -10.48 4.89 6.52
C LEU A 57 -11.10 6.16 7.13
N PRO A 58 -11.93 6.01 8.17
CA PRO A 58 -12.46 7.17 8.87
C PRO A 58 -11.35 7.90 9.63
N THR A 59 -11.45 9.20 9.73
CA THR A 59 -10.59 10.00 10.59
C THR A 59 -10.94 9.79 12.06
N VAL A 60 -10.06 10.25 12.98
CA VAL A 60 -10.21 10.07 14.43
C VAL A 60 -11.53 10.64 14.96
N ASN A 61 -12.07 11.68 14.31
CA ASN A 61 -13.35 12.28 14.67
C ASN A 61 -14.58 11.55 14.08
N GLY A 62 -14.38 10.43 13.39
CA GLY A 62 -15.44 9.65 12.78
C GLY A 62 -16.01 10.23 11.47
N LYS A 63 -15.40 11.28 10.94
CA LYS A 63 -15.74 11.86 9.64
C LYS A 63 -14.72 11.41 8.60
N VAL A 64 -15.14 11.26 7.36
CA VAL A 64 -14.22 11.10 6.23
C VAL A 64 -13.83 12.50 5.78
N GLU A 65 -12.70 12.98 6.26
CA GLU A 65 -12.14 14.29 5.92
C GLU A 65 -10.72 14.10 5.42
N GLY A 66 -10.32 14.87 4.42
CA GLY A 66 -8.99 14.81 3.83
C GLY A 66 -8.93 13.90 2.61
N LYS A 67 -7.71 13.68 2.15
CA LYS A 67 -7.42 12.92 0.94
C LYS A 67 -7.04 11.48 1.28
N GLN A 68 -7.39 10.58 0.39
CA GLN A 68 -6.94 9.21 0.49
C GLN A 68 -5.43 9.17 0.28
N GLN A 69 -4.73 8.54 1.21
CA GLN A 69 -3.30 8.27 1.05
C GLN A 69 -3.13 7.02 0.19
N LEU A 70 -2.44 7.16 -0.92
CA LEU A 70 -2.06 6.05 -1.76
C LEU A 70 -0.63 5.65 -1.43
N TRP A 71 -0.41 4.37 -1.21
CA TRP A 71 0.93 3.83 -1.22
C TRP A 71 1.19 3.16 -2.57
N PHE A 72 2.12 3.72 -3.33
CA PHE A 72 2.66 3.06 -4.51
C PHE A 72 3.66 1.98 -4.09
N GLY A 73 3.13 0.90 -3.59
CA GLY A 73 3.85 -0.32 -3.28
C GLY A 73 3.47 -1.44 -4.26
N GLY A 74 3.37 -1.13 -5.54
CA GLY A 74 3.06 -2.11 -6.56
C GLY A 74 4.27 -2.96 -6.95
N SER A 75 4.01 -4.03 -7.70
CA SER A 75 5.04 -4.81 -8.35
C SER A 75 5.67 -3.97 -9.46
N ASN A 76 6.81 -3.39 -9.19
CA ASN A 76 7.60 -2.68 -10.19
C ASN A 76 8.45 -3.68 -10.96
N LEU A 77 8.40 -3.60 -12.29
CA LEU A 77 9.29 -4.35 -13.16
C LEU A 77 10.56 -3.53 -13.40
N GLY A 78 11.71 -4.16 -13.31
CA GLY A 78 13.00 -3.54 -13.57
C GLY A 78 13.84 -4.41 -14.48
N ILE A 79 14.63 -3.76 -15.32
CA ILE A 79 15.65 -4.44 -16.13
C ILE A 79 16.93 -4.55 -15.32
N ASN A 80 17.47 -5.75 -15.19
CA ASN A 80 18.75 -5.96 -14.54
C ASN A 80 19.87 -5.20 -15.28
N PRO A 81 20.58 -4.27 -14.63
CA PRO A 81 21.63 -3.48 -15.30
C PRO A 81 22.80 -4.35 -15.79
N ALA A 82 22.94 -5.57 -15.29
CA ALA A 82 23.98 -6.51 -15.74
C ALA A 82 23.49 -7.44 -16.88
N THR A 83 22.32 -7.19 -17.49
CA THR A 83 21.84 -8.01 -18.61
C THR A 83 22.76 -7.84 -19.83
N GLU A 84 23.01 -8.94 -20.53
CA GLU A 84 23.68 -8.92 -21.84
C GLU A 84 22.72 -8.63 -23.00
N HIS A 85 21.40 -8.50 -22.71
CA HIS A 85 20.32 -8.30 -23.69
C HIS A 85 19.42 -7.13 -23.31
N PRO A 86 19.95 -5.89 -23.18
CA PRO A 86 19.15 -4.76 -22.70
C PRO A 86 18.02 -4.34 -23.66
N ASP A 87 18.27 -4.44 -24.96
CA ASP A 87 17.28 -4.05 -25.98
C ASP A 87 16.13 -5.04 -26.02
N GLU A 88 16.40 -6.34 -25.96
CA GLU A 88 15.37 -7.37 -25.90
C GLU A 88 14.56 -7.29 -24.60
N ALA A 89 15.23 -7.02 -23.49
CA ALA A 89 14.55 -6.80 -22.20
C ALA A 89 13.61 -5.59 -22.25
N TRP A 90 14.03 -4.53 -22.95
CA TRP A 90 13.18 -3.35 -23.16
C TRP A 90 11.97 -3.66 -24.08
N GLU A 91 12.12 -4.47 -25.12
CA GLU A 91 10.99 -4.91 -25.94
C GLU A 91 9.96 -5.70 -25.11
N VAL A 92 10.42 -6.60 -24.21
CA VAL A 92 9.55 -7.32 -23.29
C VAL A 92 8.84 -6.35 -22.34
N MET A 93 9.54 -5.36 -21.81
CA MET A 93 8.93 -4.34 -20.94
C MET A 93 7.83 -3.56 -21.66
N LYS A 94 8.07 -3.13 -22.90
CA LYS A 94 7.07 -2.45 -23.72
C LYS A 94 5.85 -3.34 -23.99
N PHE A 95 6.08 -4.60 -24.31
CA PHE A 95 4.99 -5.56 -24.53
C PHE A 95 4.14 -5.75 -23.26
N LEU A 96 4.76 -5.92 -22.11
CA LEU A 96 4.05 -6.07 -20.84
C LEU A 96 3.19 -4.84 -20.46
N HIS A 97 3.56 -3.65 -20.98
CA HIS A 97 2.82 -2.41 -20.77
C HIS A 97 1.93 -2.02 -21.97
N SER A 98 1.76 -2.91 -22.94
CA SER A 98 0.86 -2.68 -24.07
C SER A 98 -0.61 -2.87 -23.70
N ASP A 99 -1.50 -2.27 -24.50
CA ASP A 99 -2.95 -2.44 -24.34
C ASP A 99 -3.38 -3.92 -24.50
N GLU A 100 -2.63 -4.68 -25.31
CA GLU A 100 -2.84 -6.12 -25.51
C GLU A 100 -2.71 -6.92 -24.22
N VAL A 101 -1.79 -6.54 -23.34
CA VAL A 101 -1.56 -7.21 -22.04
C VAL A 101 -2.38 -6.53 -20.95
N MET A 102 -2.34 -5.21 -20.88
CA MET A 102 -2.93 -4.46 -19.78
C MET A 102 -4.45 -4.31 -19.86
N GLY A 103 -5.03 -4.39 -21.06
CA GLY A 103 -6.47 -4.40 -21.24
C GLY A 103 -7.14 -5.62 -20.55
N PRO A 104 -6.76 -6.86 -20.92
CA PRO A 104 -7.24 -8.06 -20.23
C PRO A 104 -6.92 -8.08 -18.72
N TYR A 105 -5.76 -7.56 -18.32
CA TYR A 105 -5.39 -7.43 -16.91
C TYR A 105 -6.35 -6.51 -16.15
N HIS A 106 -6.73 -5.38 -16.78
CA HIS A 106 -7.73 -4.45 -16.25
C HIS A 106 -9.11 -5.11 -16.14
N THR A 107 -9.60 -5.72 -17.21
CA THR A 107 -10.90 -6.39 -17.24
C THR A 107 -11.01 -7.51 -16.19
N ALA A 108 -9.91 -8.22 -15.93
CA ALA A 108 -9.87 -9.25 -14.91
C ALA A 108 -9.85 -8.70 -13.45
N GLY A 109 -9.73 -7.38 -13.26
CA GLY A 109 -9.71 -6.75 -11.93
C GLY A 109 -8.49 -7.12 -11.09
N LEU A 110 -7.37 -7.47 -11.73
CA LEU A 110 -6.17 -7.96 -11.05
C LEU A 110 -5.34 -6.84 -10.40
N GLY A 111 -5.66 -5.59 -10.70
CA GLY A 111 -5.01 -4.42 -10.12
C GLY A 111 -5.43 -3.14 -10.82
N THR A 112 -4.94 -2.01 -10.33
CA THR A 112 -5.19 -0.72 -10.96
C THR A 112 -4.21 -0.51 -12.11
N VAL A 113 -4.75 -0.42 -13.33
CA VAL A 113 -3.97 -0.13 -14.54
C VAL A 113 -3.86 1.38 -14.72
N MET A 114 -2.62 1.88 -14.84
CA MET A 114 -2.31 3.31 -15.00
C MET A 114 -2.04 3.70 -16.45
N ILE A 115 -2.40 2.86 -17.42
CA ILE A 115 -2.25 3.10 -18.85
C ILE A 115 -3.61 3.52 -19.40
N PRO A 116 -3.83 4.82 -19.72
CA PRO A 116 -5.15 5.31 -20.12
C PRO A 116 -5.74 4.58 -21.32
N SER A 117 -4.94 4.32 -22.36
CA SER A 117 -5.39 3.61 -23.56
C SER A 117 -5.87 2.20 -23.28
N ALA A 118 -5.20 1.47 -22.38
CA ALA A 118 -5.62 0.14 -21.97
C ALA A 118 -6.93 0.16 -21.19
N VAL A 119 -7.10 1.14 -20.30
CA VAL A 119 -8.35 1.31 -19.52
C VAL A 119 -9.51 1.73 -20.41
N GLU A 120 -9.30 2.68 -21.33
CA GLU A 120 -10.35 3.19 -22.23
C GLU A 120 -10.82 2.13 -23.25
N SER A 121 -9.92 1.24 -23.68
CA SER A 121 -10.21 0.21 -24.68
C SER A 121 -10.74 -1.12 -24.09
N ALA A 122 -10.60 -1.32 -22.81
CA ALA A 122 -10.97 -2.56 -22.12
C ALA A 122 -12.34 -2.43 -21.44
N GLU A 123 -13.00 -3.57 -21.27
CA GLU A 123 -14.21 -3.65 -20.47
C GLU A 123 -13.88 -3.43 -18.98
N ALA A 124 -14.62 -2.56 -18.32
CA ALA A 124 -14.42 -2.31 -16.90
C ALA A 124 -14.66 -3.58 -16.08
N PRO A 125 -13.83 -3.92 -15.10
CA PRO A 125 -14.05 -5.09 -14.27
C PRO A 125 -15.33 -4.92 -13.45
N GLU A 126 -16.15 -5.96 -13.39
CA GLU A 126 -17.41 -6.00 -12.61
C GLU A 126 -17.19 -5.59 -11.14
N SER A 127 -16.01 -5.85 -10.62
CA SER A 127 -15.58 -5.50 -9.27
C SER A 127 -15.47 -3.99 -9.02
N ILE A 128 -15.09 -3.18 -10.01
CA ILE A 128 -15.01 -1.72 -9.88
C ILE A 128 -16.39 -1.09 -9.73
N GLU A 129 -17.40 -1.61 -10.42
CA GLU A 129 -18.77 -1.14 -10.25
C GLU A 129 -19.31 -1.36 -8.83
N LYS A 130 -18.87 -2.44 -8.18
CA LYS A 130 -19.22 -2.77 -6.79
C LYS A 130 -18.40 -1.97 -5.77
N MET A 131 -17.29 -1.36 -6.18
CA MET A 131 -16.32 -0.73 -5.28
C MET A 131 -15.82 0.61 -5.78
N PRO A 132 -16.69 1.60 -5.93
CA PRO A 132 -16.32 2.92 -6.45
C PRO A 132 -15.25 3.62 -5.58
N ASN A 133 -15.15 3.24 -4.30
CA ASN A 133 -14.14 3.79 -3.38
C ASN A 133 -12.71 3.28 -3.62
N LEU A 134 -12.53 2.30 -4.52
CA LEU A 134 -11.21 1.86 -4.98
C LEU A 134 -10.68 2.68 -6.14
N ALA A 135 -11.50 3.53 -6.75
CA ALA A 135 -11.05 4.40 -7.83
C ALA A 135 -10.01 5.39 -7.30
N ILE A 136 -8.90 5.52 -8.01
CA ILE A 136 -7.90 6.55 -7.74
C ILE A 136 -8.47 7.88 -8.22
N ASN A 137 -8.46 8.87 -7.35
CA ASN A 137 -8.90 10.22 -7.66
C ASN A 137 -7.69 11.12 -7.92
N ALA A 138 -7.90 12.19 -8.70
CA ALA A 138 -6.84 13.14 -9.01
C ALA A 138 -6.26 13.84 -7.76
N ASP A 139 -7.03 13.87 -6.68
CA ASP A 139 -6.65 14.47 -5.41
C ASP A 139 -5.98 13.50 -4.43
N ASP A 140 -5.92 12.21 -4.77
CA ASP A 140 -5.24 11.23 -3.93
C ASP A 140 -3.74 11.50 -3.91
N GLN A 141 -3.12 11.33 -2.74
CA GLN A 141 -1.73 11.68 -2.52
C GLN A 141 -0.90 10.47 -2.14
N ASN A 142 0.36 10.50 -2.59
CA ASN A 142 1.35 9.56 -2.12
C ASN A 142 1.88 9.94 -0.74
N TRP A 143 2.02 8.93 0.09
CA TRP A 143 2.86 9.08 1.28
C TRP A 143 4.33 9.20 0.84
N PRO A 144 5.09 10.20 1.35
CA PRO A 144 6.49 10.34 1.02
C PRO A 144 7.27 9.07 1.40
N PRO A 145 7.95 8.41 0.44
CA PRO A 145 8.75 7.23 0.75
C PRO A 145 10.00 7.60 1.53
N LEU A 146 10.52 6.64 2.27
CA LEU A 146 11.87 6.77 2.83
C LEU A 146 12.88 6.92 1.66
N PRO A 147 13.74 7.94 1.66
CA PRO A 147 14.69 8.14 0.58
C PRO A 147 15.60 6.93 0.35
N ALA A 148 15.83 6.59 -0.91
CA ALA A 148 16.73 5.50 -1.26
C ALA A 148 18.12 5.69 -0.68
N GLY A 149 18.68 4.65 -0.08
CA GLY A 149 19.98 4.68 0.57
C GLY A 149 19.96 5.02 2.08
N VAL A 150 18.81 5.36 2.65
CA VAL A 150 18.69 5.46 4.11
C VAL A 150 18.72 4.06 4.71
N VAL A 151 19.72 3.81 5.55
CA VAL A 151 19.89 2.55 6.27
C VAL A 151 19.70 2.82 7.76
N VAL A 152 18.59 2.36 8.29
CA VAL A 152 18.25 2.51 9.72
C VAL A 152 18.75 1.27 10.46
N GLU A 153 19.55 1.47 11.49
CA GLU A 153 20.00 0.40 12.36
C GLU A 153 18.95 0.07 13.43
N GLY A 154 18.90 -1.19 13.86
CA GLY A 154 17.96 -1.65 14.86
C GLY A 154 16.63 -2.13 14.31
N LYS A 155 15.59 -2.14 15.14
CA LYS A 155 14.25 -2.58 14.76
C LYS A 155 13.59 -1.58 13.82
N ASP A 156 12.92 -2.09 12.81
CA ASP A 156 12.10 -1.27 11.92
C ASP A 156 10.80 -0.80 12.61
N TYR A 157 10.10 0.11 11.95
CA TYR A 157 8.85 0.65 12.48
C TYR A 157 7.76 -0.43 12.65
N TYR A 158 7.74 -1.43 11.75
CA TYR A 158 6.76 -2.52 11.82
C TYR A 158 6.96 -3.38 13.08
N THR A 159 8.18 -3.87 13.28
CA THR A 159 8.55 -4.63 14.49
C THR A 159 8.26 -3.84 15.76
N THR A 160 8.59 -2.55 15.76
CA THR A 160 8.35 -1.66 16.91
C THR A 160 6.84 -1.49 17.17
N CYS A 161 6.03 -1.31 16.13
CA CYS A 161 4.56 -1.24 16.28
C CYS A 161 3.97 -2.53 16.86
N VAL A 162 4.44 -3.69 16.41
CA VAL A 162 4.01 -5.00 16.94
C VAL A 162 4.35 -5.12 18.43
N GLU A 163 5.55 -4.70 18.83
CA GLU A 163 5.95 -4.68 20.26
C GLU A 163 5.07 -3.74 21.10
N CYS A 164 4.66 -2.60 20.57
CA CYS A 164 3.70 -1.72 21.24
C CYS A 164 2.33 -2.38 21.40
N ILE A 165 1.86 -3.10 20.37
CA ILE A 165 0.59 -3.86 20.42
C ILE A 165 0.61 -4.90 21.53
N PHE A 166 1.72 -5.58 21.70
CA PHE A 166 1.91 -6.58 22.77
C PHE A 166 2.24 -5.98 24.15
N GLY A 167 2.40 -4.67 24.24
CA GLY A 167 2.76 -3.99 25.49
C GLY A 167 4.21 -4.24 25.94
N VAL A 168 5.07 -4.65 25.01
CA VAL A 168 6.52 -4.85 25.27
C VAL A 168 7.24 -3.51 25.35
N THR A 169 6.81 -2.55 24.55
CA THR A 169 7.37 -1.20 24.48
C THR A 169 6.25 -0.17 24.62
N ASP A 170 6.53 0.89 25.36
CA ASP A 170 5.62 2.04 25.47
C ASP A 170 5.60 2.82 24.15
N ILE A 171 4.41 3.25 23.72
CA ILE A 171 4.22 3.85 22.39
C ILE A 171 4.94 5.20 22.24
N ASP A 172 4.95 6.03 23.29
CA ASP A 172 5.59 7.36 23.22
C ASP A 172 7.11 7.19 23.12
N SER A 173 7.67 6.30 23.93
CA SER A 173 9.09 5.94 23.88
C SER A 173 9.49 5.32 22.55
N ALA A 174 8.61 4.50 21.95
CA ALA A 174 8.84 3.88 20.66
C ALA A 174 8.88 4.92 19.53
N ILE A 175 7.96 5.88 19.54
CA ILE A 175 7.91 6.96 18.55
C ILE A 175 9.16 7.85 18.66
N GLU A 176 9.59 8.19 19.87
CA GLU A 176 10.80 8.98 20.09
C GLU A 176 12.06 8.27 19.58
N ASP A 177 12.20 6.98 19.86
CA ASP A 177 13.29 6.15 19.36
C ASP A 177 13.30 6.06 17.83
N LEU A 178 12.14 5.75 17.21
CA LEU A 178 12.01 5.68 15.76
C LEU A 178 12.39 7.02 15.11
N ASN A 179 11.83 8.13 15.59
CA ASN A 179 12.15 9.45 15.07
C ASN A 179 13.66 9.75 15.16
N THR A 180 14.28 9.45 16.28
CA THR A 180 15.71 9.67 16.49
C THR A 180 16.54 8.86 15.49
N ARG A 181 16.28 7.57 15.38
CA ARG A 181 17.07 6.67 14.51
C ARG A 181 16.87 6.94 13.01
N TYR A 182 15.62 7.16 12.60
CA TYR A 182 15.32 7.43 11.20
C TYR A 182 15.87 8.78 10.74
N ASN A 183 15.76 9.82 11.56
CA ASN A 183 16.32 11.12 11.24
C ASN A 183 17.85 11.06 11.22
N ALA A 184 18.49 10.42 12.18
CA ALA A 184 19.95 10.26 12.19
C ALA A 184 20.45 9.47 10.96
N ALA A 185 19.74 8.44 10.53
CA ALA A 185 20.08 7.68 9.32
C ALA A 185 19.94 8.54 8.06
N TYR A 186 18.92 9.39 8.00
CA TYR A 186 18.73 10.31 6.88
C TYR A 186 19.81 11.41 6.88
N ASP A 187 20.11 12.01 8.03
CA ASP A 187 21.18 13.00 8.16
C ASP A 187 22.52 12.44 7.71
N LYS A 188 22.86 11.22 8.10
CA LYS A 188 24.08 10.52 7.66
C LYS A 188 24.13 10.35 6.13
N LEU A 189 22.99 10.06 5.48
CA LEU A 189 22.91 9.97 4.01
C LEU A 189 23.21 11.34 3.37
N VAL A 190 22.62 12.41 3.90
CA VAL A 190 22.81 13.79 3.42
C VAL A 190 24.24 14.25 3.65
N ASP A 191 24.83 13.97 4.81
CA ASP A 191 26.24 14.27 5.11
C ASP A 191 27.19 13.50 4.18
N GLY A 192 26.75 12.35 3.67
CA GLY A 192 27.46 11.58 2.63
C GLY A 192 27.35 12.16 1.21
N GLY A 193 26.65 13.28 1.03
CA GLY A 193 26.53 14.00 -0.24
C GLY A 193 25.21 13.79 -0.99
N ALA A 194 24.24 13.09 -0.42
CA ALA A 194 22.91 13.02 -1.02
C ALA A 194 22.14 14.33 -0.84
N GLU A 195 21.33 14.69 -1.83
CA GLU A 195 20.44 15.84 -1.73
C GLU A 195 19.32 15.56 -0.70
N ARG A 196 19.05 16.52 0.18
CA ARG A 196 17.93 16.43 1.10
C ARG A 196 16.63 16.66 0.36
N ILE A 197 15.80 15.65 0.33
CA ILE A 197 14.45 15.76 -0.21
C ILE A 197 13.58 16.48 0.82
N VAL A 198 13.01 17.61 0.43
CA VAL A 198 12.07 18.37 1.24
C VAL A 198 10.73 18.44 0.53
N TYR A 199 9.68 18.03 1.20
CA TYR A 199 8.33 18.23 0.75
C TYR A 199 7.82 19.55 1.35
N PRO A 200 7.83 20.66 0.57
CA PRO A 200 7.37 21.96 1.05
C PRO A 200 5.92 21.84 1.47
N ASN A 201 5.60 22.37 2.63
CA ASN A 201 4.26 22.33 3.20
C ASN A 201 3.75 20.97 3.66
N PHE A 202 4.58 19.90 3.66
CA PHE A 202 4.18 18.63 4.23
C PHE A 202 3.93 18.76 5.74
N ASP A 203 2.72 18.49 6.16
CA ASP A 203 2.32 18.41 7.56
C ASP A 203 1.66 17.05 7.79
N PRO A 204 2.30 16.12 8.53
CA PRO A 204 1.77 14.78 8.75
C PRO A 204 0.42 14.77 9.48
N LEU A 205 0.04 15.89 10.12
CA LEU A 205 -1.26 16.08 10.77
C LEU A 205 -2.31 16.68 9.85
N LYS A 206 -1.93 17.08 8.63
CA LYS A 206 -2.80 17.65 7.61
C LYS A 206 -2.61 16.89 6.31
N GLN A 207 -3.51 15.97 6.03
CA GLN A 207 -3.44 15.09 4.86
C GLN A 207 -3.50 15.80 3.49
N ASP A 208 -3.78 17.06 3.45
CA ASP A 208 -3.91 17.88 2.24
C ASP A 208 -2.67 18.74 1.94
N THR A 209 -1.57 18.55 2.62
CA THR A 209 -0.36 19.38 2.50
C THR A 209 0.82 18.74 1.79
N ALA A 210 0.70 17.49 1.29
CA ALA A 210 1.76 16.77 0.57
C ALA A 210 1.75 17.02 -0.93
#